data_abdaaab5bc1f30aa484a891e0b1f5817
#
_entry.id   abdaaab5bc1f30aa484a891e0b1f5817
#
_cell.length_a   1.000
_cell.length_b   1.000
_cell.length_c   1.000
_cell.angle_alpha   90.00
_cell.angle_beta   90.00
_cell.angle_gamma   90.00
#
_symmetry.space_group_name_H-M   'P 1'
#
loop_
_entity.id
_entity.type
_entity.pdbx_description
1 polymer ?
#
loop_
_entity_poly.entity_id
_entity_poly.type
_entity_poly.pdbx_seq_one_letter_code
_entity_poly.pdbx_strand_id
1 'polypeptide(L)' 'MSLIEFTNSSAISKISFNHDDSEIGVAFTANPDKYYYFQCEDVDGFIGKLEETVNANESLGKFISGLRKDGTLISV' A
#
# COMPACT_ATOMS: atom_id res chain seq x y z
N MET A 1 3.65 -11.77 8.22
CA MET A 1 3.04 -10.50 7.85
C MET A 1 3.92 -9.34 8.28
N SER A 2 4.18 -8.40 7.40
CA SER A 2 4.99 -7.22 7.68
C SER A 2 4.11 -5.97 7.63
N LEU A 3 4.48 -4.96 8.41
CA LEU A 3 3.73 -3.72 8.51
C LEU A 3 4.68 -2.54 8.41
N ILE A 4 4.31 -1.54 7.60
CA ILE A 4 5.01 -0.27 7.53
C ILE A 4 4.05 0.83 7.96
N GLU A 5 4.48 1.67 8.91
CA GLU A 5 3.71 2.81 9.37
C GLU A 5 4.30 4.09 8.77
N PHE A 6 3.41 4.99 8.36
CA PHE A 6 3.79 6.27 7.76
C PHE A 6 3.33 7.40 8.68
N THR A 7 4.28 8.17 9.19
CA THR A 7 3.99 9.29 10.09
C THR A 7 3.80 10.61 9.37
N ASN A 8 4.33 10.71 8.15
CA ASN A 8 4.34 11.96 7.36
C ASN A 8 3.36 11.96 6.20
N SER A 9 2.59 10.88 6.00
CA SER A 9 1.62 10.82 4.93
C SER A 9 0.28 11.39 5.38
N SER A 10 -0.34 12.22 4.54
CA SER A 10 -1.67 12.76 4.79
C SER A 10 -2.78 11.81 4.39
N ALA A 11 -2.50 10.84 3.54
CA ALA A 11 -3.50 9.94 2.98
C ALA A 11 -3.46 8.53 3.56
N ILE A 12 -2.28 7.97 3.77
CA ILE A 12 -2.09 6.58 4.18
C ILE A 12 -1.32 6.52 5.49
N SER A 13 -1.88 5.78 6.45
CA SER A 13 -1.28 5.62 7.77
C SER A 13 -0.39 4.39 7.87
N LYS A 14 -0.86 3.26 7.32
CA LYS A 14 -0.16 1.98 7.42
C LYS A 14 -0.37 1.16 6.16
N ILE A 15 0.62 0.32 5.83
CA ILE A 15 0.47 -0.70 4.78
C ILE A 15 1.01 -2.01 5.34
N SER A 16 0.22 -3.07 5.26
CA SER A 16 0.63 -4.40 5.66
C SER A 16 0.86 -5.28 4.44
N PHE A 17 1.75 -6.25 4.57
CA PHE A 17 2.13 -7.16 3.49
C PHE A 17 1.97 -8.60 3.94
N ASN A 18 1.34 -9.42 3.11
CA ASN A 18 1.24 -10.84 3.35
C ASN A 18 1.69 -11.58 2.09
N HIS A 19 2.94 -12.05 2.10
CA HIS A 19 3.54 -12.75 0.96
C HIS A 19 2.85 -14.10 0.69
N ASP A 20 2.43 -14.78 1.75
CA ASP A 20 1.83 -16.10 1.61
C ASP A 20 0.49 -16.05 0.88
N ASP A 21 -0.28 -15.00 1.11
CA ASP A 21 -1.59 -14.80 0.49
C ASP A 21 -1.56 -13.85 -0.70
N SER A 22 -0.39 -13.29 -1.02
CA SER A 22 -0.24 -12.28 -2.06
C SER A 22 -1.20 -11.12 -1.85
N GLU A 23 -1.25 -10.61 -0.62
CA GLU A 23 -2.24 -9.62 -0.19
C GLU A 23 -1.57 -8.40 0.44
N ILE A 24 -2.15 -7.24 0.15
CA ILE A 24 -1.71 -5.96 0.71
C ILE A 24 -2.90 -5.35 1.47
N GLY A 25 -2.65 -4.92 2.69
CA GLY A 25 -3.65 -4.19 3.48
C GLY A 25 -3.25 -2.73 3.58
N VAL A 26 -4.19 -1.82 3.33
CA VAL A 26 -3.96 -0.38 3.40
C VAL A 26 -4.89 0.25 4.41
N ALA A 27 -4.34 0.99 5.37
CA ALA A 27 -5.11 1.78 6.33
C ALA A 27 -4.92 3.25 6.02
N PHE A 28 -6.02 3.95 5.79
CA PHE A 28 -6.01 5.38 5.47
C PHE A 28 -5.99 6.22 6.76
N THR A 29 -5.34 7.38 6.67
CA THR A 29 -5.20 8.29 7.82
C THR A 29 -6.55 8.71 8.40
N ALA A 30 -7.55 8.88 7.54
CA ALA A 30 -8.90 9.28 7.97
C ALA A 30 -9.57 8.22 8.84
N ASN A 31 -9.20 6.94 8.68
CA ASN A 31 -9.73 5.85 9.48
C ASN A 31 -8.66 4.77 9.67
N PRO A 32 -7.65 5.03 10.52
CA PRO A 32 -6.47 4.16 10.62
C PRO A 32 -6.75 2.77 11.22
N ASP A 33 -7.92 2.58 11.81
CA ASP A 33 -8.29 1.29 12.40
C ASP A 33 -8.87 0.33 11.35
N LYS A 34 -9.18 0.82 10.16
CA LYS A 34 -9.78 0.01 9.10
C LYS A 34 -8.78 -0.26 7.99
N TYR A 35 -8.60 -1.54 7.66
CA TYR A 35 -7.75 -1.97 6.56
C TYR A 35 -8.59 -2.33 5.34
N TYR A 36 -8.16 -1.85 4.18
CA TYR A 36 -8.69 -2.25 2.89
C TYR A 36 -7.70 -3.20 2.25
N TYR A 37 -8.15 -4.40 1.89
CA TYR A 37 -7.27 -5.45 1.38
C TYR A 37 -7.33 -5.53 -0.13
N PHE A 38 -6.17 -5.74 -0.73
CA PHE A 38 -6.01 -5.87 -2.18
C PHE A 38 -5.16 -7.08 -2.49
N GLN A 39 -5.49 -7.77 -3.58
CA GLN A 39 -4.63 -8.81 -4.12
C GLN A 39 -3.51 -8.18 -4.92
N CYS A 40 -2.29 -8.70 -4.74
CA CYS A 40 -1.10 -8.22 -5.46
C CYS A 40 -0.20 -9.42 -5.74
N GLU A 41 -0.07 -9.79 -7.00
CA GLU A 41 0.73 -10.97 -7.38
C GLU A 41 2.21 -10.82 -7.05
N ASP A 42 2.74 -9.61 -7.20
CA ASP A 42 4.15 -9.31 -6.96
C ASP A 42 4.31 -8.39 -5.76
N VAL A 43 4.21 -8.99 -4.56
CA VAL A 43 4.34 -8.23 -3.30
C VAL A 43 5.72 -7.60 -3.18
N ASP A 44 6.78 -8.30 -3.58
CA ASP A 44 8.15 -7.77 -3.52
C ASP A 44 8.32 -6.57 -4.46
N GLY A 45 7.76 -6.65 -5.65
CA GLY A 45 7.76 -5.53 -6.59
C GLY A 45 6.98 -4.34 -6.06
N PHE A 46 5.86 -4.59 -5.40
CA PHE A 46 5.08 -3.55 -4.73
C PHE A 46 5.91 -2.84 -3.66
N ILE A 47 6.60 -3.60 -2.82
CA ILE A 47 7.43 -3.04 -1.75
C ILE A 47 8.53 -2.17 -2.33
N GLY A 48 9.19 -2.62 -3.40
CA GLY A 48 10.24 -1.84 -4.08
C GLY A 48 9.71 -0.52 -4.61
N LYS A 49 8.55 -0.53 -5.27
CA LYS A 49 7.92 0.69 -5.79
C LYS A 49 7.47 1.61 -4.67
N LEU A 50 6.98 1.04 -3.57
CA LEU A 50 6.60 1.81 -2.39
C LEU A 50 7.80 2.55 -1.80
N GLU A 51 8.93 1.87 -1.66
CA GLU A 51 10.15 2.48 -1.14
C GLU A 51 10.64 3.62 -2.05
N GLU A 52 10.59 3.44 -3.36
CA GLU A 52 10.92 4.49 -4.32
C GLU A 52 10.02 5.70 -4.16
N THR A 53 8.72 5.46 -3.99
CA THR A 53 7.73 6.54 -3.81
C THR A 53 7.99 7.31 -2.53
N VAL A 54 8.29 6.62 -1.45
CA VAL A 54 8.61 7.26 -0.16
C VAL A 54 9.89 8.06 -0.27
N ASN A 55 10.93 7.49 -0.88
CA ASN A 55 12.22 8.17 -1.04
C ASN A 55 12.13 9.39 -1.95
N ALA A 56 11.27 9.35 -2.95
CA ALA A 56 11.02 10.47 -3.86
C ALA A 56 10.06 11.50 -3.27
N ASN A 57 9.54 11.26 -2.08
CA ASN A 57 8.61 12.15 -1.40
C ASN A 57 7.31 12.37 -2.19
N GLU A 58 6.89 11.36 -2.92
CA GLU A 58 5.68 11.39 -3.72
C GLU A 58 4.44 11.00 -2.91
N SER A 59 3.25 11.32 -3.45
CA SER A 59 1.99 11.01 -2.77
C SER A 59 1.70 9.52 -2.74
N LEU A 60 1.54 8.94 -1.55
CA LEU A 60 1.17 7.54 -1.38
C LEU A 60 -0.25 7.28 -1.86
N GLY A 61 -1.15 8.25 -1.70
CA GLY A 61 -2.52 8.13 -2.20
C GLY A 61 -2.55 7.97 -3.71
N LYS A 62 -1.77 8.78 -4.44
CA LYS A 62 -1.64 8.68 -5.89
C LYS A 62 -1.00 7.36 -6.30
N PHE A 63 0.00 6.91 -5.56
CA PHE A 63 0.67 5.64 -5.81
C PHE A 63 -0.33 4.48 -5.77
N ILE A 64 -1.10 4.37 -4.69
CA ILE A 64 -2.11 3.32 -4.54
C ILE A 64 -3.19 3.42 -5.62
N SER A 65 -3.69 4.62 -5.89
CA SER A 65 -4.70 4.84 -6.93
C SER A 65 -4.19 4.43 -8.31
N GLY A 66 -2.93 4.73 -8.63
CA GLY A 66 -2.32 4.33 -9.89
C GLY A 66 -2.24 2.82 -10.05
N LEU A 67 -1.86 2.11 -8.98
CA LEU A 67 -1.77 0.65 -9.00
C LEU A 67 -3.14 -0.01 -9.13
N ARG A 68 -4.16 0.58 -8.55
CA ARG A 68 -5.54 0.09 -8.71
C ARG A 68 -6.02 0.26 -10.14
N LYS A 69 -5.70 1.38 -10.77
CA LYS A 69 -6.03 1.66 -12.18
C LYS A 69 -5.33 0.69 -13.12
N ASP A 70 -4.07 0.37 -12.83
CA ASP A 70 -3.26 -0.54 -13.65
C ASP A 70 -3.69 -2.01 -13.51
N GLY A 71 -4.46 -2.34 -12.48
CA GLY A 71 -4.78 -3.71 -12.18
C GLY A 71 -3.71 -4.43 -11.36
N THR A 72 -2.68 -3.73 -10.90
CA THR A 72 -1.64 -4.30 -10.03
C THR A 72 -2.21 -4.63 -8.66
N LEU A 73 -3.10 -3.78 -8.16
CA LEU A 73 -3.85 -4.02 -6.92
C LEU A 73 -5.31 -4.26 -7.26
N ILE A 74 -5.82 -5.42 -6.86
CA ILE A 74 -7.21 -5.81 -7.12
C ILE A 74 -7.95 -5.87 -5.78
N SER A 75 -9.04 -5.13 -5.68
CA SER A 75 -9.86 -5.09 -4.47
C SER A 75 -10.49 -6.46 -4.21
N VAL A 76 -10.39 -6.95 -2.98
CA VAL A 76 -10.99 -8.22 -2.56
C VAL A 76 -12.29 -8.03 -1.81
#